data_e8a9cc8b10338dc7ccad0f0575158741
#
_entry.id   e8a9cc8b10338dc7ccad0f0575158741
#
_cell.length_a   1.000
_cell.length_b   1.000
_cell.length_c   1.000
_cell.angle_alpha   90.00
_cell.angle_beta   90.00
_cell.angle_gamma   90.00
#
_symmetry.space_group_name_H-M   'P 1'
#
loop_
_entity.id
_entity.type
_entity.pdbx_description
1 polymer ?
#
loop_
_entity_poly.entity_id
_entity_poly.type
_entity_poly.pdbx_seq_one_letter_code
_entity_poly.pdbx_strand_id
1 'polypeptide(L)'
;MKIKKALLLLALIIAVAALAFVIESRIGLKSEVILGGADGAFVNSDNLKKPLDDYDGRIEAEDKYKDLDFPNIDIEDWNYILINSSHVIKDNTPEVSEVGDLGVTFDKRAINQLVGLIQAARRAGFEPYLAKGYVSYTAAIQQINEEATKLTAGGSLSFEEAVKIATKNSEVPGTSDHQTALGVNITDKQYDEYDYSKMNAKFFEWLDEHCAEYGFIKRYPSDKSGITGVDEPYHYRYVGAVAAKFIMENGMCLEEFVNHYDYQK
;
A
#
# COMPACT_ATOMS: atom_id res chain seq x y z
N MET A 1 -13.98 -38.00 23.20
CA MET A 1 -13.78 -36.94 24.18
C MET A 1 -13.09 -35.69 23.60
N LYS A 2 -12.07 -35.83 22.73
CA LYS A 2 -11.34 -34.66 22.13
C LYS A 2 -12.19 -33.79 21.17
N ILE A 3 -13.05 -34.42 20.35
CA ILE A 3 -13.91 -33.71 19.37
C ILE A 3 -14.96 -32.84 20.06
N LYS A 4 -15.57 -33.30 21.18
CA LYS A 4 -16.54 -32.50 21.94
C LYS A 4 -15.90 -31.28 22.60
N LYS A 5 -14.62 -31.35 23.04
CA LYS A 5 -13.88 -30.19 23.59
C LYS A 5 -13.53 -29.18 22.49
N ALA A 6 -13.17 -29.64 21.29
CA ALA A 6 -12.88 -28.75 20.16
C ALA A 6 -14.14 -28.00 19.69
N LEU A 7 -15.28 -28.67 19.60
CA LEU A 7 -16.57 -28.05 19.27
C LEU A 7 -17.03 -27.05 20.33
N LEU A 8 -16.78 -27.34 21.63
CA LEU A 8 -17.12 -26.41 22.71
C LEU A 8 -16.24 -25.15 22.67
N LEU A 9 -14.95 -25.31 22.33
CA LEU A 9 -14.01 -24.18 22.18
C LEU A 9 -14.38 -23.31 20.99
N LEU A 10 -14.76 -23.91 19.87
CA LEU A 10 -15.20 -23.19 18.68
C LEU A 10 -16.51 -22.42 18.94
N ALA A 11 -17.47 -23.04 19.64
CA ALA A 11 -18.71 -22.37 20.03
C ALA A 11 -18.48 -21.20 21.00
N LEU A 12 -17.49 -21.31 21.90
CA LEU A 12 -17.11 -20.23 22.82
C LEU A 12 -16.48 -19.05 22.08
N ILE A 13 -15.61 -19.32 21.09
CA ILE A 13 -14.98 -18.28 20.25
C ILE A 13 -16.04 -17.54 19.43
N ILE A 14 -17.01 -18.25 18.85
CA ILE A 14 -18.11 -17.65 18.08
C ILE A 14 -19.02 -16.83 19.00
N ALA A 15 -19.29 -17.29 20.22
CA ALA A 15 -20.11 -16.56 21.19
C ALA A 15 -19.42 -15.27 21.68
N VAL A 16 -18.09 -15.30 21.88
CA VAL A 16 -17.31 -14.11 22.26
C VAL A 16 -17.26 -13.10 21.12
N ALA A 17 -17.08 -13.55 19.88
CA ALA A 17 -17.11 -12.68 18.72
C ALA A 17 -18.50 -12.05 18.48
N ALA A 18 -19.58 -12.81 18.67
CA ALA A 18 -20.95 -12.30 18.57
C ALA A 18 -21.27 -11.31 19.70
N LEU A 19 -20.76 -11.52 20.92
CA LEU A 19 -20.94 -10.61 22.04
C LEU A 19 -20.18 -9.29 21.82
N ALA A 20 -18.97 -9.34 21.26
CA ALA A 20 -18.21 -8.17 20.88
C ALA A 20 -18.96 -7.34 19.83
N PHE A 21 -19.49 -7.96 18.78
CA PHE A 21 -20.28 -7.30 17.74
C PHE A 21 -21.57 -6.64 18.29
N VAL A 22 -22.26 -7.29 19.25
CA VAL A 22 -23.46 -6.72 19.88
C VAL A 22 -23.13 -5.54 20.80
N ILE A 23 -21.98 -5.57 21.47
CA ILE A 23 -21.51 -4.46 22.31
C ILE A 23 -21.12 -3.27 21.43
N GLU A 24 -20.42 -3.47 20.33
CA GLU A 24 -20.05 -2.44 19.34
C GLU A 24 -21.29 -1.75 18.77
N SER A 25 -22.32 -2.52 18.39
CA SER A 25 -23.55 -1.98 17.78
C SER A 25 -24.43 -1.16 18.77
N ARG A 26 -24.28 -1.37 20.08
CA ARG A 26 -25.10 -0.69 21.10
C ARG A 26 -24.45 0.53 21.73
N ILE A 27 -23.11 0.63 21.71
CA ILE A 27 -22.38 1.68 22.45
C ILE A 27 -21.85 2.77 21.52
N GLY A 28 -21.94 2.59 20.15
CA GLY A 28 -21.48 3.60 19.19
C GLY A 28 -19.98 3.89 19.28
N LEU A 29 -19.21 2.99 19.91
CA LEU A 29 -17.76 3.04 19.90
C LEU A 29 -17.31 2.70 18.48
N LYS A 30 -16.72 3.68 17.77
CA LYS A 30 -15.93 3.39 16.59
C LYS A 30 -14.93 2.30 16.98
N SER A 31 -14.91 1.19 16.22
CA SER A 31 -13.98 0.08 16.44
C SER A 31 -12.56 0.58 16.22
N GLU A 32 -11.93 1.06 17.29
CA GLU A 32 -10.48 1.09 17.35
C GLU A 32 -10.05 -0.37 17.38
N VAL A 33 -9.33 -0.81 16.35
CA VAL A 33 -8.76 -2.16 16.34
C VAL A 33 -7.72 -2.20 17.46
N ILE A 34 -8.13 -2.73 18.60
CA ILE A 34 -7.28 -2.89 19.78
C ILE A 34 -6.47 -4.16 19.58
N LEU A 35 -5.18 -4.01 19.35
CA LEU A 35 -4.24 -5.10 19.16
C LEU A 35 -3.43 -5.28 20.44
N GLY A 36 -3.63 -6.41 21.11
CA GLY A 36 -2.93 -6.74 22.35
C GLY A 36 -1.68 -7.58 22.10
N GLY A 37 -0.55 -7.16 22.64
CA GLY A 37 0.61 -8.02 22.85
C GLY A 37 0.35 -9.05 23.97
N ALA A 38 1.26 -10.02 24.15
CA ALA A 38 1.15 -11.08 25.16
C ALA A 38 1.11 -10.53 26.62
N ASP A 39 1.52 -9.29 26.82
CA ASP A 39 1.53 -8.52 28.06
C ASP A 39 0.32 -7.58 28.22
N GLY A 40 -0.64 -7.61 27.27
CA GLY A 40 -1.79 -6.71 27.28
C GLY A 40 -1.49 -5.29 26.81
N ALA A 41 -0.30 -5.02 26.25
CA ALA A 41 0.02 -3.75 25.64
C ALA A 41 -0.76 -3.57 24.32
N PHE A 42 -1.33 -2.39 24.13
CA PHE A 42 -2.14 -2.07 22.96
C PHE A 42 -1.42 -1.04 22.08
N VAL A 43 -1.43 -1.27 20.78
CA VAL A 43 -0.97 -0.28 19.81
C VAL A 43 -2.17 0.52 19.34
N ASN A 44 -2.23 1.78 19.71
CA ASN A 44 -3.17 2.73 19.14
C ASN A 44 -2.69 3.13 17.75
N SER A 45 -3.55 3.00 16.73
CA SER A 45 -3.24 3.40 15.35
C SER A 45 -2.78 4.86 15.22
N ASP A 46 -3.20 5.73 16.14
CA ASP A 46 -2.80 7.14 16.16
C ASP A 46 -1.33 7.34 16.60
N ASN A 47 -0.73 6.33 17.25
CA ASN A 47 0.67 6.33 17.66
C ASN A 47 1.62 5.73 16.59
N LEU A 48 1.07 5.19 15.51
CA LEU A 48 1.83 4.61 14.39
C LEU A 48 2.27 5.68 13.37
N LYS A 49 2.47 6.92 13.80
CA LYS A 49 3.05 7.93 12.92
C LYS A 49 4.51 7.59 12.66
N LYS A 50 4.87 7.42 11.39
CA LYS A 50 6.27 7.40 10.98
C LYS A 50 6.84 8.76 11.37
N PRO A 51 7.98 8.87 12.08
CA PRO A 51 8.61 10.15 12.33
C PRO A 51 9.23 10.65 11.02
N LEU A 52 8.43 11.27 10.20
CA LEU A 52 8.84 12.15 9.12
C LEU A 52 8.72 13.57 9.71
N ASP A 53 9.58 13.87 10.69
CA ASP A 53 9.52 15.10 11.46
C ASP A 53 9.69 16.37 10.60
N ASP A 54 10.08 16.25 9.32
CA ASP A 54 10.31 17.35 8.40
C ASP A 54 9.57 17.24 7.04
N TYR A 55 8.75 16.17 6.81
CA TYR A 55 8.02 16.03 5.56
C TYR A 55 6.58 16.52 5.70
N ASP A 56 6.33 17.73 5.32
CA ASP A 56 5.01 18.39 5.33
C ASP A 56 4.12 17.92 4.15
N GLY A 57 4.49 17.01 3.28
CA GLY A 57 3.64 16.55 2.17
C GLY A 57 3.08 17.64 1.24
N ARG A 58 3.26 18.89 1.60
CA ARG A 58 2.98 20.05 0.77
C ARG A 58 4.18 20.26 -0.12
N ILE A 59 4.03 19.87 -1.35
CA ILE A 59 4.91 20.36 -2.40
C ILE A 59 4.60 21.84 -2.45
N GLU A 60 5.55 22.70 -2.05
CA GLU A 60 5.52 24.06 -2.52
C GLU A 60 5.45 23.93 -4.03
N ALA A 61 4.31 24.31 -4.61
CA ALA A 61 4.06 24.19 -6.03
C ALA A 61 5.12 25.02 -6.72
N GLU A 62 6.27 24.41 -6.98
CA GLU A 62 7.21 24.99 -7.91
C GLU A 62 6.46 25.16 -9.23
N ASP A 63 6.59 26.34 -9.75
CA ASP A 63 6.11 26.82 -11.06
C ASP A 63 6.57 25.92 -12.25
N LYS A 64 7.16 24.77 -11.92
CA LYS A 64 7.81 23.82 -12.86
C LYS A 64 6.85 23.27 -13.91
N TYR A 65 5.60 23.02 -13.53
CA TYR A 65 4.60 22.38 -14.39
C TYR A 65 3.49 23.33 -14.85
N LYS A 66 3.56 24.62 -14.53
CA LYS A 66 2.49 25.61 -14.79
C LYS A 66 2.12 25.77 -16.26
N ASP A 67 3.08 25.57 -17.16
CA ASP A 67 2.90 25.74 -18.59
C ASP A 67 2.50 24.44 -19.31
N LEU A 68 2.29 23.33 -18.56
CA LEU A 68 1.83 22.07 -19.14
C LEU A 68 0.30 22.08 -19.33
N ASP A 69 -0.14 21.51 -20.44
CA ASP A 69 -1.55 21.26 -20.73
C ASP A 69 -2.03 19.99 -20.04
N PHE A 70 -2.43 20.11 -18.77
CA PHE A 70 -2.88 18.99 -17.98
C PHE A 70 -4.16 18.37 -18.54
N PRO A 71 -4.32 17.03 -18.49
CA PRO A 71 -5.50 16.37 -19.01
C PRO A 71 -6.77 16.80 -18.26
N ASN A 72 -7.86 16.97 -19.00
CA ASN A 72 -9.17 17.25 -18.40
C ASN A 72 -9.76 15.98 -17.78
N ILE A 73 -9.59 15.79 -16.48
CA ILE A 73 -10.04 14.63 -15.69
C ILE A 73 -10.80 15.11 -14.44
N ASP A 74 -11.59 14.22 -13.85
CA ASP A 74 -12.10 14.41 -12.48
C ASP A 74 -11.10 13.81 -11.49
N ILE A 75 -10.40 14.67 -10.76
CA ILE A 75 -9.37 14.23 -9.79
C ILE A 75 -9.98 13.47 -8.60
N GLU A 76 -11.27 13.58 -8.37
CA GLU A 76 -11.99 12.83 -7.33
C GLU A 76 -12.33 11.39 -7.76
N ASP A 77 -12.02 11.00 -9.00
CA ASP A 77 -12.21 9.62 -9.44
C ASP A 77 -11.35 8.64 -8.63
N TRP A 78 -11.89 7.46 -8.43
CA TRP A 78 -11.35 6.39 -7.59
C TRP A 78 -9.88 6.00 -7.84
N ASN A 79 -9.37 6.18 -9.06
CA ASN A 79 -8.01 5.82 -9.45
C ASN A 79 -6.98 6.90 -9.10
N TYR A 80 -7.40 8.10 -8.67
CA TYR A 80 -6.51 9.20 -8.30
C TYR A 80 -6.33 9.37 -6.80
N ILE A 81 -6.90 8.48 -5.99
CA ILE A 81 -6.75 8.51 -4.53
C ILE A 81 -5.26 8.64 -4.16
N LEU A 82 -4.88 9.76 -3.56
CA LEU A 82 -3.55 9.95 -3.01
C LEU A 82 -3.52 9.41 -1.57
N ILE A 83 -2.58 8.51 -1.30
CA ILE A 83 -2.31 7.97 0.01
C ILE A 83 -0.80 8.03 0.30
N ASN A 84 -0.45 8.65 1.41
CA ASN A 84 0.93 8.78 1.90
C ASN A 84 0.90 9.22 3.38
N SER A 85 2.06 9.59 3.96
CA SER A 85 2.15 10.03 5.35
C SER A 85 1.33 11.29 5.67
N SER A 86 1.04 12.14 4.68
CA SER A 86 0.22 13.36 4.83
C SER A 86 -1.25 13.14 4.47
N HIS A 87 -1.55 12.12 3.67
CA HIS A 87 -2.89 11.75 3.24
C HIS A 87 -3.22 10.34 3.76
N VAL A 88 -3.53 10.26 5.06
CA VAL A 88 -3.79 8.99 5.74
C VAL A 88 -5.22 8.54 5.51
N ILE A 89 -5.40 7.32 5.00
CA ILE A 89 -6.72 6.72 4.74
C ILE A 89 -6.89 5.46 5.61
N LYS A 90 -7.90 5.48 6.50
CA LYS A 90 -8.19 4.35 7.42
C LYS A 90 -9.33 3.45 6.91
N ASP A 91 -10.29 4.00 6.19
CA ASP A 91 -11.57 3.35 5.86
C ASP A 91 -11.69 2.98 4.37
N ASN A 92 -10.57 2.73 3.66
CA ASN A 92 -10.64 2.29 2.27
C ASN A 92 -10.91 0.78 2.18
N THR A 93 -12.04 0.42 1.58
CA THR A 93 -12.45 -0.97 1.37
C THR A 93 -12.72 -1.22 -0.12
N PRO A 94 -11.67 -1.30 -0.96
CA PRO A 94 -11.84 -1.51 -2.39
C PRO A 94 -12.42 -2.89 -2.69
N GLU A 95 -13.17 -3.02 -3.78
CA GLU A 95 -13.55 -4.33 -4.30
C GLU A 95 -12.36 -4.99 -4.99
N VAL A 96 -11.81 -6.02 -4.36
CA VAL A 96 -10.63 -6.72 -4.86
C VAL A 96 -10.96 -8.11 -5.41
N SER A 97 -10.08 -8.62 -6.27
CA SER A 97 -10.10 -10.01 -6.74
C SER A 97 -8.67 -10.49 -6.96
N GLU A 98 -8.49 -11.80 -6.96
CA GLU A 98 -7.22 -12.42 -7.31
C GLU A 98 -6.84 -12.12 -8.77
N VAL A 99 -5.57 -11.89 -9.01
CA VAL A 99 -5.01 -11.65 -10.35
C VAL A 99 -4.59 -13.00 -10.96
N GLY A 100 -5.57 -13.77 -11.43
CA GLY A 100 -5.35 -15.12 -11.95
C GLY A 100 -4.54 -15.98 -10.96
N ASP A 101 -3.54 -16.69 -11.48
CA ASP A 101 -2.64 -17.55 -10.68
C ASP A 101 -1.39 -16.80 -10.15
N LEU A 102 -1.41 -15.46 -10.16
CA LEU A 102 -0.23 -14.64 -9.83
C LEU A 102 -0.07 -14.35 -8.32
N GLY A 103 -0.95 -14.88 -7.47
CA GLY A 103 -0.80 -14.89 -6.02
C GLY A 103 -1.02 -13.55 -5.31
N VAL A 104 -1.52 -12.53 -6.01
CA VAL A 104 -1.87 -11.23 -5.44
C VAL A 104 -3.31 -10.86 -5.73
N THR A 105 -3.89 -10.01 -4.89
CA THR A 105 -5.19 -9.38 -5.12
C THR A 105 -5.04 -7.92 -5.54
N PHE A 106 -5.96 -7.45 -6.39
CA PHE A 106 -5.93 -6.11 -6.96
C PHE A 106 -7.36 -5.57 -7.13
N ASP A 107 -7.55 -4.26 -7.35
CA ASP A 107 -8.87 -3.67 -7.59
C ASP A 107 -9.50 -4.27 -8.85
N LYS A 108 -10.73 -4.77 -8.73
CA LYS A 108 -11.44 -5.45 -9.83
C LYS A 108 -11.55 -4.61 -11.09
N ARG A 109 -11.62 -3.28 -10.95
CA ARG A 109 -11.76 -2.34 -12.07
C ARG A 109 -10.48 -2.23 -12.91
N ALA A 110 -9.31 -2.54 -12.31
CA ALA A 110 -8.00 -2.39 -12.93
C ALA A 110 -7.24 -3.71 -13.19
N ILE A 111 -7.83 -4.87 -12.83
CA ILE A 111 -7.19 -6.19 -13.05
C ILE A 111 -6.81 -6.43 -14.50
N ASN A 112 -7.70 -6.13 -15.44
CA ASN A 112 -7.45 -6.39 -16.85
C ASN A 112 -6.22 -5.62 -17.37
N GLN A 113 -5.99 -4.41 -16.87
CA GLN A 113 -4.85 -3.57 -17.20
C GLN A 113 -3.56 -4.16 -16.62
N LEU A 114 -3.60 -4.62 -15.36
CA LEU A 114 -2.46 -5.29 -14.75
C LEU A 114 -2.10 -6.58 -15.51
N VAL A 115 -3.08 -7.43 -15.80
CA VAL A 115 -2.88 -8.65 -16.59
C VAL A 115 -2.31 -8.31 -17.98
N GLY A 116 -2.82 -7.25 -18.61
CA GLY A 116 -2.34 -6.76 -19.90
C GLY A 116 -0.86 -6.40 -19.87
N LEU A 117 -0.42 -5.63 -18.85
CA LEU A 117 0.97 -5.25 -18.62
C LEU A 117 1.87 -6.48 -18.42
N ILE A 118 1.46 -7.42 -17.55
CA ILE A 118 2.21 -8.65 -17.30
C ILE A 118 2.36 -9.50 -18.57
N GLN A 119 1.28 -9.64 -19.35
CA GLN A 119 1.33 -10.38 -20.62
C GLN A 119 2.22 -9.69 -21.66
N ALA A 120 2.23 -8.36 -21.70
CA ALA A 120 3.11 -7.61 -22.60
C ALA A 120 4.58 -7.80 -22.22
N ALA A 121 4.92 -7.76 -20.93
CA ALA A 121 6.27 -8.04 -20.45
C ALA A 121 6.72 -9.46 -20.83
N ARG A 122 5.83 -10.45 -20.67
CA ARG A 122 6.11 -11.83 -21.11
C ARG A 122 6.35 -11.94 -22.62
N ARG A 123 5.56 -11.24 -23.44
CA ARG A 123 5.79 -11.19 -24.89
C ARG A 123 7.12 -10.52 -25.28
N ALA A 124 7.59 -9.59 -24.45
CA ALA A 124 8.90 -8.96 -24.59
C ALA A 124 10.07 -9.85 -24.10
N GLY A 125 9.77 -11.04 -23.57
CA GLY A 125 10.78 -12.02 -23.14
C GLY A 125 11.17 -11.91 -21.67
N PHE A 126 10.40 -11.22 -20.85
CA PHE A 126 10.59 -11.14 -19.41
C PHE A 126 9.66 -12.09 -18.65
N GLU A 127 10.00 -12.41 -17.40
CA GLU A 127 9.20 -13.24 -16.51
C GLU A 127 8.79 -12.44 -15.26
N PRO A 128 7.81 -11.51 -15.39
CA PRO A 128 7.41 -10.65 -14.28
C PRO A 128 6.82 -11.46 -13.12
N TYR A 129 7.23 -11.12 -11.91
CA TYR A 129 6.73 -11.65 -10.66
C TYR A 129 5.99 -10.56 -9.89
N LEU A 130 4.73 -10.82 -9.48
CA LEU A 130 3.97 -9.92 -8.64
C LEU A 130 4.28 -10.24 -7.18
N ALA A 131 5.07 -9.39 -6.55
CA ALA A 131 5.61 -9.65 -5.24
C ALA A 131 4.66 -9.23 -4.10
N LYS A 132 3.86 -8.18 -4.33
CA LYS A 132 2.90 -7.66 -3.36
C LYS A 132 1.77 -6.94 -4.09
N GLY A 133 0.54 -7.19 -3.69
CA GLY A 133 -0.67 -6.51 -4.15
C GLY A 133 -1.41 -5.86 -2.99
N TYR A 134 -2.74 -5.96 -2.95
CA TYR A 134 -3.56 -5.38 -1.91
C TYR A 134 -3.24 -5.89 -0.51
N VAL A 135 -3.13 -4.95 0.42
CA VAL A 135 -3.01 -5.20 1.87
C VAL A 135 -4.02 -4.31 2.58
N SER A 136 -4.99 -4.90 3.29
CA SER A 136 -5.98 -4.10 4.03
C SER A 136 -5.33 -3.35 5.19
N TYR A 137 -5.97 -2.27 5.65
CA TYR A 137 -5.55 -1.52 6.84
C TYR A 137 -5.34 -2.44 8.05
N THR A 138 -6.29 -3.34 8.30
CA THR A 138 -6.21 -4.31 9.41
C THR A 138 -5.06 -5.31 9.21
N ALA A 139 -4.82 -5.79 8.00
CA ALA A 139 -3.71 -6.69 7.71
C ALA A 139 -2.36 -6.00 7.93
N ALA A 140 -2.22 -4.74 7.54
CA ALA A 140 -0.99 -3.97 7.78
C ALA A 140 -0.70 -3.80 9.28
N ILE A 141 -1.73 -3.52 10.10
CA ILE A 141 -1.61 -3.49 11.56
C ILE A 141 -1.18 -4.87 12.10
N GLN A 142 -1.78 -5.94 11.59
CA GLN A 142 -1.46 -7.30 12.00
C GLN A 142 0.01 -7.66 11.72
N GLN A 143 0.53 -7.28 10.55
CA GLN A 143 1.94 -7.48 10.18
C GLN A 143 2.91 -6.79 11.15
N ILE A 144 2.61 -5.53 11.54
CA ILE A 144 3.43 -4.80 12.52
C ILE A 144 3.42 -5.51 13.88
N ASN A 145 2.26 -6.00 14.33
CA ASN A 145 2.18 -6.71 15.61
C ASN A 145 2.93 -8.04 15.58
N GLU A 146 2.81 -8.80 14.51
CA GLU A 146 3.54 -10.06 14.36
C GLU A 146 5.05 -9.82 14.39
N GLU A 147 5.52 -8.79 13.71
CA GLU A 147 6.94 -8.41 13.70
C GLU A 147 7.38 -7.92 15.08
N ALA A 148 6.63 -7.03 15.73
CA ALA A 148 6.93 -6.59 17.09
C ALA A 148 6.95 -7.75 18.08
N THR A 149 6.03 -8.71 17.94
CA THR A 149 6.01 -9.93 18.78
C THR A 149 7.28 -10.77 18.59
N LYS A 150 7.73 -10.95 17.35
CA LYS A 150 9.00 -11.66 17.06
C LYS A 150 10.21 -10.93 17.70
N LEU A 151 10.25 -9.61 17.58
CA LEU A 151 11.33 -8.80 18.15
C LEU A 151 11.38 -8.86 19.69
N THR A 152 10.23 -9.02 20.36
CA THR A 152 10.18 -9.17 21.82
C THR A 152 10.52 -10.58 22.32
N ALA A 153 10.50 -11.60 21.47
CA ALA A 153 10.75 -13.00 21.85
C ALA A 153 12.14 -13.22 22.51
N GLY A 154 13.10 -12.34 22.23
CA GLY A 154 14.43 -12.36 22.89
C GLY A 154 14.49 -11.72 24.27
N GLY A 155 13.38 -11.13 24.76
CA GLY A 155 13.27 -10.50 26.09
C GLY A 155 14.08 -9.23 26.30
N SER A 156 14.71 -8.68 25.24
CA SER A 156 15.56 -7.48 25.32
C SER A 156 14.84 -6.17 25.03
N LEU A 157 13.64 -6.23 24.41
CA LEU A 157 12.86 -5.08 23.99
C LEU A 157 11.46 -5.11 24.64
N SER A 158 10.98 -3.96 25.06
CA SER A 158 9.57 -3.78 25.35
C SER A 158 8.74 -3.86 24.06
N PHE A 159 7.43 -4.19 24.16
CA PHE A 159 6.57 -4.24 22.98
C PHE A 159 6.49 -2.88 22.26
N GLU A 160 6.47 -1.78 23.01
CA GLU A 160 6.46 -0.43 22.43
C GLU A 160 7.73 -0.12 21.61
N GLU A 161 8.93 -0.52 22.10
CA GLU A 161 10.17 -0.38 21.34
C GLU A 161 10.18 -1.27 20.10
N ALA A 162 9.69 -2.50 20.23
CA ALA A 162 9.55 -3.43 19.11
C ALA A 162 8.60 -2.90 18.04
N VAL A 163 7.47 -2.31 18.40
CA VAL A 163 6.53 -1.65 17.46
C VAL A 163 7.21 -0.50 16.73
N LYS A 164 7.99 0.35 17.42
CA LYS A 164 8.74 1.43 16.77
C LYS A 164 9.74 0.91 15.73
N ILE A 165 10.38 -0.23 16.01
CA ILE A 165 11.29 -0.88 15.05
C ILE A 165 10.52 -1.49 13.90
N ALA A 166 9.45 -2.26 14.17
CA ALA A 166 8.61 -2.88 13.16
C ALA A 166 8.00 -1.84 12.21
N THR A 167 7.55 -0.69 12.73
CA THR A 167 6.99 0.40 11.93
C THR A 167 8.02 1.08 11.02
N LYS A 168 9.32 1.08 11.40
CA LYS A 168 10.36 1.60 10.51
C LYS A 168 10.63 0.68 9.32
N ASN A 169 10.42 -0.62 9.49
CA ASN A 169 10.72 -1.65 8.51
C ASN A 169 9.50 -2.07 7.69
N SER A 170 8.30 -1.59 8.06
CA SER A 170 7.03 -1.93 7.43
C SER A 170 6.30 -0.67 6.98
N GLU A 171 5.36 -0.84 6.07
CA GLU A 171 4.47 0.24 5.67
C GLU A 171 3.54 0.61 6.81
N VAL A 172 3.45 1.91 7.11
CA VAL A 172 2.54 2.41 8.14
C VAL A 172 1.09 2.23 7.67
N PRO A 173 0.20 1.61 8.48
CA PRO A 173 -1.20 1.48 8.12
C PRO A 173 -1.84 2.84 7.82
N GLY A 174 -2.55 2.94 6.71
CA GLY A 174 -3.17 4.19 6.26
C GLY A 174 -2.29 5.05 5.34
N THR A 175 -1.04 4.65 5.08
CA THR A 175 -0.11 5.46 4.26
C THR A 175 0.43 4.74 3.03
N SER A 176 0.08 3.48 2.85
CA SER A 176 0.59 2.64 1.76
C SER A 176 -0.38 2.55 0.59
N ASP A 177 0.14 2.67 -0.62
CA ASP A 177 -0.59 2.46 -1.87
C ASP A 177 -1.21 1.05 -1.98
N HIS A 178 -0.61 0.05 -1.34
CA HIS A 178 -1.19 -1.30 -1.29
C HIS A 178 -2.59 -1.33 -0.66
N GLN A 179 -2.92 -0.38 0.23
CA GLN A 179 -4.25 -0.28 0.82
C GLN A 179 -5.33 0.25 -0.14
N THR A 180 -4.94 0.90 -1.23
CA THR A 180 -5.88 1.34 -2.27
C THR A 180 -6.29 0.19 -3.20
N ALA A 181 -5.57 -0.93 -3.17
CA ALA A 181 -5.62 -2.02 -4.14
C ALA A 181 -5.22 -1.59 -5.57
N LEU A 182 -4.60 -0.42 -5.74
CA LEU A 182 -4.13 0.12 -7.01
C LEU A 182 -2.61 0.09 -7.13
N GLY A 183 -1.90 -0.22 -6.04
CA GLY A 183 -0.46 -0.39 -5.98
C GLY A 183 -0.04 -1.86 -6.06
N VAL A 184 1.04 -2.13 -6.76
CA VAL A 184 1.59 -3.47 -6.93
C VAL A 184 3.12 -3.43 -7.05
N ASN A 185 3.80 -4.34 -6.33
CA ASN A 185 5.23 -4.55 -6.53
C ASN A 185 5.45 -5.57 -7.65
N ILE A 186 6.14 -5.13 -8.70
CA ILE A 186 6.48 -5.96 -9.88
C ILE A 186 8.00 -6.11 -9.93
N THR A 187 8.48 -7.33 -9.90
CA THR A 187 9.90 -7.67 -9.99
C THR A 187 10.15 -8.68 -11.12
N ASP A 188 11.41 -8.89 -11.49
CA ASP A 188 11.81 -9.87 -12.53
C ASP A 188 11.85 -11.32 -12.03
N LYS A 189 11.75 -11.53 -10.72
CA LYS A 189 11.63 -12.82 -10.02
C LYS A 189 11.28 -12.60 -8.55
N GLN A 190 11.08 -13.66 -7.80
CA GLN A 190 10.97 -13.60 -6.35
C GLN A 190 12.29 -13.21 -5.69
N TYR A 191 12.23 -12.33 -4.70
CA TYR A 191 13.35 -11.90 -3.87
C TYR A 191 13.00 -12.07 -2.39
N ASP A 192 13.96 -12.53 -1.58
CA ASP A 192 13.83 -12.57 -0.12
C ASP A 192 14.06 -11.18 0.50
N GLU A 193 14.93 -10.39 -0.12
CA GLU A 193 15.21 -8.99 0.24
C GLU A 193 15.22 -8.12 -1.01
N TYR A 194 14.57 -6.96 -0.93
CA TYR A 194 14.46 -6.04 -2.06
C TYR A 194 15.70 -5.13 -2.14
N ASP A 195 16.63 -5.49 -3.03
CA ASP A 195 17.78 -4.67 -3.40
C ASP A 195 17.69 -4.39 -4.91
N TYR A 196 17.19 -3.22 -5.25
CA TYR A 196 16.96 -2.82 -6.65
C TYR A 196 18.24 -2.90 -7.50
N SER A 197 19.41 -2.65 -6.91
CA SER A 197 20.69 -2.73 -7.62
C SER A 197 21.04 -4.14 -8.12
N LYS A 198 20.40 -5.16 -7.57
CA LYS A 198 20.57 -6.58 -7.94
C LYS A 198 19.47 -7.10 -8.86
N MET A 199 18.46 -6.29 -9.16
CA MET A 199 17.36 -6.64 -10.03
C MET A 199 17.73 -6.43 -11.52
N ASN A 200 16.92 -6.99 -12.42
CA ASN A 200 17.18 -6.88 -13.86
C ASN A 200 16.86 -5.47 -14.39
N ALA A 201 17.88 -4.64 -14.57
CA ALA A 201 17.73 -3.26 -15.05
C ALA A 201 16.94 -3.16 -16.36
N LYS A 202 17.18 -4.09 -17.34
CA LYS A 202 16.47 -4.08 -18.63
C LYS A 202 14.97 -4.35 -18.49
N PHE A 203 14.58 -5.12 -17.47
CA PHE A 203 13.16 -5.35 -17.17
C PHE A 203 12.50 -4.06 -16.69
N PHE A 204 13.16 -3.32 -15.81
CA PHE A 204 12.62 -2.06 -15.30
C PHE A 204 12.66 -0.93 -16.33
N GLU A 205 13.68 -0.86 -17.17
CA GLU A 205 13.71 0.03 -18.35
C GLU A 205 12.48 -0.22 -19.23
N TRP A 206 12.21 -1.49 -19.55
CA TRP A 206 11.03 -1.87 -20.32
C TRP A 206 9.71 -1.51 -19.61
N LEU A 207 9.60 -1.77 -18.30
CA LEU A 207 8.40 -1.41 -17.53
C LEU A 207 8.18 0.10 -17.54
N ASP A 208 9.21 0.90 -17.32
CA ASP A 208 9.14 2.36 -17.30
C ASP A 208 8.73 2.94 -18.67
N GLU A 209 9.14 2.31 -19.76
CA GLU A 209 8.75 2.69 -21.13
C GLU A 209 7.30 2.32 -21.46
N HIS A 210 6.76 1.24 -20.89
CA HIS A 210 5.48 0.66 -21.34
C HIS A 210 4.36 0.67 -20.29
N CYS A 211 4.63 0.89 -19.01
CA CYS A 211 3.61 0.81 -17.95
C CYS A 211 2.46 1.78 -18.18
N ALA A 212 2.73 2.97 -18.72
CA ALA A 212 1.72 3.99 -18.98
C ALA A 212 0.67 3.57 -20.03
N GLU A 213 1.03 2.71 -20.98
CA GLU A 213 0.10 2.15 -21.99
C GLU A 213 -1.02 1.35 -21.32
N TYR A 214 -0.75 0.79 -20.12
CA TYR A 214 -1.68 0.01 -19.31
C TYR A 214 -2.26 0.81 -18.14
N GLY A 215 -1.97 2.11 -18.08
CA GLY A 215 -2.49 3.01 -17.04
C GLY A 215 -1.70 2.96 -15.73
N PHE A 216 -0.48 2.44 -15.73
CA PHE A 216 0.40 2.42 -14.56
C PHE A 216 1.49 3.48 -14.63
N ILE A 217 1.91 3.93 -13.45
CA ILE A 217 3.08 4.78 -13.26
C ILE A 217 4.08 4.07 -12.34
N LYS A 218 5.37 4.41 -12.47
CA LYS A 218 6.34 4.16 -11.39
C LYS A 218 5.97 5.08 -10.22
N ARG A 219 5.48 4.51 -9.13
CA ARG A 219 4.89 5.28 -8.03
C ARG A 219 5.92 6.05 -7.22
N TYR A 220 7.09 5.44 -7.00
CA TYR A 220 8.15 5.96 -6.15
C TYR A 220 9.48 5.99 -6.92
N PRO A 221 9.64 6.91 -7.89
CA PRO A 221 10.91 7.05 -8.59
C PRO A 221 11.97 7.62 -7.64
N SER A 222 13.20 7.11 -7.71
CA SER A 222 14.27 7.43 -6.76
C SER A 222 14.61 8.92 -6.72
N ASP A 223 14.53 9.63 -7.85
CA ASP A 223 14.74 11.07 -7.95
C ASP A 223 13.62 11.91 -7.32
N LYS A 224 12.50 11.29 -6.96
CA LYS A 224 11.34 11.90 -6.30
C LYS A 224 11.18 11.50 -4.83
N SER A 225 12.13 10.75 -4.26
CA SER A 225 12.06 10.27 -2.87
C SER A 225 11.93 11.40 -1.84
N GLY A 226 12.46 12.59 -2.14
CA GLY A 226 12.27 13.80 -1.33
C GLY A 226 10.81 14.31 -1.29
N ILE A 227 9.97 13.96 -2.28
CA ILE A 227 8.56 14.32 -2.37
C ILE A 227 7.69 13.18 -1.85
N THR A 228 7.92 11.97 -2.35
CA THR A 228 7.11 10.79 -2.02
C THR A 228 7.38 10.23 -0.63
N GLY A 229 8.55 10.56 -0.04
CA GLY A 229 9.03 10.00 1.22
C GLY A 229 9.41 8.51 1.14
N VAL A 230 9.39 7.91 -0.07
CA VAL A 230 9.62 6.47 -0.32
C VAL A 230 10.53 6.32 -1.53
N ASP A 231 11.41 5.32 -1.49
CA ASP A 231 12.27 4.89 -2.61
C ASP A 231 12.03 3.40 -2.87
N GLU A 232 11.04 3.12 -3.73
CA GLU A 232 10.65 1.76 -4.13
C GLU A 232 10.42 1.71 -5.65
N PRO A 233 11.49 1.70 -6.46
CA PRO A 233 11.40 1.79 -7.91
C PRO A 233 10.76 0.57 -8.59
N TYR A 234 10.45 -0.48 -7.84
CA TYR A 234 9.69 -1.67 -8.27
C TYR A 234 8.19 -1.57 -7.96
N HIS A 235 7.73 -0.47 -7.36
CA HIS A 235 6.32 -0.23 -7.04
C HIS A 235 5.63 0.54 -8.16
N TYR A 236 4.59 -0.06 -8.73
CA TYR A 236 3.77 0.53 -9.80
C TYR A 236 2.35 0.79 -9.29
N ARG A 237 1.79 1.92 -9.71
CA ARG A 237 0.46 2.37 -9.32
C ARG A 237 -0.43 2.58 -10.53
N TYR A 238 -1.64 2.01 -10.51
CA TYR A 238 -2.67 2.29 -11.52
C TYR A 238 -3.32 3.65 -11.28
N VAL A 239 -3.34 4.47 -12.33
CA VAL A 239 -3.98 5.81 -12.35
C VAL A 239 -4.81 6.03 -13.64
N GLY A 240 -4.96 5.01 -14.49
CA GLY A 240 -5.60 5.14 -15.80
C GLY A 240 -4.66 5.67 -16.88
N ALA A 241 -4.89 5.28 -18.14
CA ALA A 241 -3.94 5.50 -19.24
C ALA A 241 -3.67 6.98 -19.54
N VAL A 242 -4.68 7.84 -19.41
CA VAL A 242 -4.53 9.28 -19.71
C VAL A 242 -3.56 9.95 -18.72
N ALA A 243 -3.81 9.77 -17.42
CA ALA A 243 -2.97 10.33 -16.38
C ALA A 243 -1.59 9.66 -16.36
N ALA A 244 -1.53 8.32 -16.51
CA ALA A 244 -0.28 7.59 -16.52
C ALA A 244 0.67 8.08 -17.62
N LYS A 245 0.16 8.25 -18.83
CA LYS A 245 0.95 8.81 -19.94
C LYS A 245 1.48 10.19 -19.62
N PHE A 246 0.60 11.08 -19.13
CA PHE A 246 1.00 12.45 -18.79
C PHE A 246 2.06 12.49 -17.69
N ILE A 247 1.87 11.73 -16.60
CA ILE A 247 2.79 11.65 -15.46
C ILE A 247 4.16 11.15 -15.91
N MET A 248 4.21 10.02 -16.65
CA MET A 248 5.46 9.40 -17.07
C MET A 248 6.22 10.25 -18.11
N GLU A 249 5.52 10.85 -19.08
CA GLU A 249 6.12 11.72 -20.10
C GLU A 249 6.73 13.01 -19.50
N ASN A 250 6.17 13.52 -18.41
CA ASN A 250 6.63 14.74 -17.75
C ASN A 250 7.52 14.49 -16.52
N GLY A 251 7.86 13.24 -16.23
CA GLY A 251 8.70 12.86 -15.09
C GLY A 251 8.14 13.33 -13.74
N MET A 252 6.83 13.24 -13.57
CA MET A 252 6.12 13.59 -12.33
C MET A 252 5.99 12.39 -11.40
N CYS A 253 5.80 12.63 -10.11
CA CYS A 253 5.20 11.66 -9.19
C CYS A 253 3.70 11.94 -9.01
N LEU A 254 2.98 11.02 -8.37
CA LEU A 254 1.53 11.15 -8.17
C LEU A 254 1.18 12.38 -7.33
N GLU A 255 2.00 12.71 -6.33
CA GLU A 255 1.86 13.90 -5.49
C GLU A 255 1.87 15.18 -6.32
N GLU A 256 2.84 15.33 -7.23
CA GLU A 256 2.95 16.50 -8.11
C GLU A 256 1.74 16.62 -9.04
N PHE A 257 1.26 15.50 -9.57
CA PHE A 257 0.11 15.46 -10.46
C PHE A 257 -1.20 15.82 -9.74
N VAL A 258 -1.50 15.19 -8.60
CA VAL A 258 -2.73 15.45 -7.82
C VAL A 258 -2.74 16.89 -7.30
N ASN A 259 -1.61 17.37 -6.82
CA ASN A 259 -1.46 18.70 -6.26
C ASN A 259 -1.84 19.81 -7.26
N HIS A 260 -1.57 19.62 -8.56
CA HIS A 260 -1.98 20.57 -9.59
C HIS A 260 -3.50 20.84 -9.58
N TYR A 261 -4.32 19.80 -9.44
CA TYR A 261 -5.78 19.94 -9.44
C TYR A 261 -6.32 20.51 -8.12
N ASP A 262 -5.66 20.27 -6.99
CA ASP A 262 -6.06 20.80 -5.69
C ASP A 262 -5.83 22.32 -5.59
N TYR A 263 -4.84 22.86 -6.30
CA TYR A 263 -4.60 24.31 -6.38
C TYR A 263 -5.62 25.06 -7.25
N GLN A 264 -6.39 24.36 -8.07
CA GLN A 264 -7.41 24.99 -8.94
C GLN A 264 -8.80 25.09 -8.27
N LYS A 265 -8.96 24.54 -7.05
CA LYS A 265 -10.18 24.64 -6.24
C LYS A 265 -10.11 25.82 -5.29
#